data_12bf6abb683795ad21e845f9693656f3
#
_entry.id   12bf6abb683795ad21e845f9693656f3
#
_cell.length_a   1.000
_cell.length_b   1.000
_cell.length_c   1.000
_cell.angle_alpha   90.00
_cell.angle_beta   90.00
_cell.angle_gamma   90.00
#
_symmetry.space_group_name_H-M   'P 1'
#
loop_
_entity.id
_entity.type
_entity.pdbx_description
1 polymer ?
#
loop_
_entity_poly.entity_id
_entity_poly.type
_entity_poly.pdbx_seq_one_letter_code
_entity_poly.pdbx_strand_id
1 'polypeptide(L)'
;MHVSLMVAITVDGKIARASNHYPDWTGKADKQLYVQITRKAGVMIMGSTTFDIIGRVLPGRKTIVMTRNPDRRSDREDLVFTQAPPDEILNDLASQGYEEAVVVGGAKVNQVFAENGLIDELILTLSPHAFGTGLSIFSGAVDLKLSLKKFWQLDENTLCLRYRVNR
;
A
#
# COMPACT_ATOMS: atom_id res chain seq x y z
N MET A 1 -11.15 1.02 -12.64
CA MET A 1 -9.75 1.29 -12.16
C MET A 1 -9.20 0.01 -11.58
N HIS A 2 -7.94 -0.35 -11.86
CA HIS A 2 -7.26 -1.50 -11.26
C HIS A 2 -6.54 -1.09 -9.96
N VAL A 3 -6.78 -1.81 -8.86
CA VAL A 3 -6.25 -1.48 -7.55
C VAL A 3 -5.32 -2.58 -7.05
N SER A 4 -4.04 -2.24 -6.89
CA SER A 4 -3.04 -3.13 -6.28
C SER A 4 -2.77 -2.74 -4.84
N LEU A 5 -2.78 -3.69 -3.92
CA LEU A 5 -2.23 -3.53 -2.57
C LEU A 5 -0.77 -3.97 -2.58
N MET A 6 0.16 -3.05 -2.31
CA MET A 6 1.60 -3.35 -2.26
C MET A 6 2.16 -3.15 -0.87
N VAL A 7 2.75 -4.20 -0.31
CA VAL A 7 3.38 -4.18 1.01
C VAL A 7 4.61 -5.09 1.08
N ALA A 8 5.61 -4.66 1.83
CA ALA A 8 6.68 -5.54 2.31
C ALA A 8 6.23 -6.26 3.58
N ILE A 9 6.50 -7.55 3.66
CA ILE A 9 6.17 -8.37 4.82
C ILE A 9 7.38 -9.18 5.28
N THR A 10 7.41 -9.49 6.58
CA THR A 10 8.31 -10.48 7.16
C THR A 10 7.87 -11.90 6.81
N VAL A 11 8.72 -12.90 7.04
CA VAL A 11 8.37 -14.32 6.82
C VAL A 11 7.23 -14.79 7.73
N ASP A 12 7.00 -14.12 8.85
CA ASP A 12 5.86 -14.34 9.77
C ASP A 12 4.70 -13.34 9.56
N GLY A 13 4.64 -12.67 8.38
CA GLY A 13 3.49 -11.90 7.91
C GLY A 13 3.31 -10.53 8.55
N LYS A 14 4.36 -9.90 9.08
CA LYS A 14 4.28 -8.57 9.70
C LYS A 14 4.73 -7.47 8.74
N ILE A 15 4.04 -6.33 8.78
CA ILE A 15 4.39 -5.14 8.02
C ILE A 15 5.16 -4.11 8.85
N ALA A 16 5.11 -4.21 10.17
CA ALA A 16 5.83 -3.34 11.10
C ALA A 16 5.86 -3.96 12.50
N ARG A 17 6.82 -3.56 13.34
CA ARG A 17 6.84 -3.92 14.77
C ARG A 17 5.80 -3.14 15.58
N ALA A 18 5.56 -1.88 15.21
CA ALA A 18 4.60 -0.97 15.82
C ALA A 18 4.12 0.06 14.80
N SER A 19 3.07 0.82 15.12
CA SER A 19 2.45 1.80 14.20
C SER A 19 3.38 2.94 13.76
N ASN A 20 4.41 3.23 14.53
CA ASN A 20 5.42 4.26 14.24
C ASN A 20 6.75 3.70 13.71
N HIS A 21 6.80 2.41 13.38
CA HIS A 21 8.01 1.76 12.91
C HIS A 21 8.34 2.18 11.47
N TYR A 22 9.48 2.84 11.28
CA TYR A 22 10.00 3.17 9.95
C TYR A 22 10.46 1.89 9.24
N PRO A 23 10.16 1.71 7.93
CA PRO A 23 10.51 0.50 7.19
C PRO A 23 12.00 0.50 6.76
N ASP A 24 12.90 0.48 7.72
CA ASP A 24 14.35 0.38 7.52
C ASP A 24 14.84 -1.04 7.24
N TRP A 25 13.99 -2.01 7.55
CA TRP A 25 14.23 -3.45 7.39
C TRP A 25 13.94 -3.99 5.98
N THR A 26 13.29 -3.21 5.13
CA THR A 26 13.08 -3.57 3.72
C THR A 26 14.32 -3.20 2.90
N GLY A 27 14.78 -4.09 2.04
CA GLY A 27 16.00 -3.90 1.27
C GLY A 27 15.89 -2.85 0.16
N LYS A 28 17.03 -2.55 -0.48
CA LYS A 28 17.11 -1.61 -1.61
C LYS A 28 16.25 -2.06 -2.79
N ALA A 29 16.23 -3.37 -3.08
CA ALA A 29 15.48 -3.94 -4.19
C ALA A 29 13.96 -3.77 -4.01
N ASP A 30 13.46 -3.94 -2.78
CA ASP A 30 12.06 -3.65 -2.42
C ASP A 30 11.71 -2.17 -2.68
N LYS A 31 12.55 -1.25 -2.19
CA LYS A 31 12.33 0.19 -2.39
C LYS A 31 12.36 0.60 -3.86
N GLN A 32 13.21 -0.03 -4.67
CA GLN A 32 13.24 0.20 -6.13
C GLN A 32 11.97 -0.30 -6.81
N LEU A 33 11.50 -1.50 -6.45
CA LEU A 33 10.24 -2.04 -6.95
C LEU A 33 9.04 -1.17 -6.54
N TYR A 34 9.00 -0.71 -5.29
CA TYR A 34 7.98 0.22 -4.79
C TYR A 34 7.92 1.49 -5.63
N VAL A 35 9.07 2.11 -5.90
CA VAL A 35 9.16 3.31 -6.74
C VAL A 35 8.68 3.03 -8.15
N GLN A 36 9.09 1.92 -8.74
CA GLN A 36 8.72 1.54 -10.11
C GLN A 36 7.21 1.34 -10.24
N ILE A 37 6.59 0.57 -9.35
CA ILE A 37 5.16 0.23 -9.40
C ILE A 37 4.31 1.48 -9.14
N THR A 38 4.62 2.24 -8.09
CA THR A 38 3.82 3.41 -7.72
C THR A 38 3.94 4.56 -8.72
N ARG A 39 5.10 4.73 -9.37
CA ARG A 39 5.26 5.70 -10.47
C ARG A 39 4.52 5.28 -11.73
N LYS A 40 4.54 3.99 -12.06
CA LYS A 40 3.81 3.46 -13.22
C LYS A 40 2.30 3.69 -13.06
N ALA A 41 1.76 3.43 -11.89
CA ALA A 41 0.35 3.68 -11.59
C ALA A 41 -0.01 5.17 -11.56
N GLY A 42 0.96 6.05 -11.32
CA GLY A 42 0.79 7.50 -11.24
C GLY A 42 0.10 7.98 -9.96
N VAL A 43 -0.46 7.10 -9.13
CA VAL A 43 -1.10 7.42 -7.86
C VAL A 43 -0.88 6.34 -6.81
N MET A 44 -0.69 6.78 -5.57
CA MET A 44 -0.63 5.91 -4.40
C MET A 44 -1.57 6.41 -3.31
N ILE A 45 -2.15 5.47 -2.55
CA ILE A 45 -3.10 5.73 -1.46
C ILE A 45 -2.53 5.17 -0.17
N MET A 46 -2.50 5.97 0.89
CA MET A 46 -1.99 5.56 2.20
C MET A 46 -2.75 6.24 3.35
N GLY A 47 -2.56 5.72 4.55
CA GLY A 47 -3.04 6.36 5.77
C GLY A 47 -2.09 7.46 6.27
N SER A 48 -2.62 8.39 7.05
CA SER A 48 -1.88 9.54 7.59
C SER A 48 -0.66 9.13 8.42
N THR A 49 -0.75 8.07 9.23
CA THR A 49 0.40 7.57 9.99
C THR A 49 1.53 7.09 9.07
N THR A 50 1.19 6.39 7.99
CA THR A 50 2.18 5.95 7.00
C THR A 50 2.83 7.13 6.30
N PHE A 51 2.03 8.14 5.93
CA PHE A 51 2.53 9.37 5.34
C PHE A 51 3.50 10.12 6.26
N ASP A 52 3.14 10.23 7.55
CA ASP A 52 3.97 10.92 8.55
C ASP A 52 5.30 10.19 8.80
N ILE A 53 5.30 8.85 8.73
CA ILE A 53 6.53 8.04 8.81
C ILE A 53 7.43 8.27 7.59
N ILE A 54 6.86 8.34 6.40
CA ILE A 54 7.61 8.65 5.16
C ILE A 54 8.14 10.09 5.20
N GLY A 55 7.38 11.01 5.81
CA GLY A 55 7.77 12.38 6.12
C GLY A 55 7.93 13.31 4.92
N ARG A 56 7.56 12.87 3.70
CA ARG A 56 7.66 13.67 2.47
C ARG A 56 6.76 13.14 1.36
N VAL A 57 6.41 14.02 0.43
CA VAL A 57 5.79 13.62 -0.83
C VAL A 57 6.83 12.94 -1.73
N LEU A 58 6.46 11.80 -2.30
CA LEU A 58 7.32 11.05 -3.20
C LEU A 58 7.08 11.52 -4.66
N PRO A 59 8.11 11.98 -5.39
CA PRO A 59 7.93 12.62 -6.68
C PRO A 59 7.46 11.65 -7.78
N GLY A 60 6.78 12.23 -8.81
CA GLY A 60 6.36 11.51 -10.01
C GLY A 60 5.08 10.68 -9.85
N ARG A 61 4.28 10.94 -8.82
CA ARG A 61 2.96 10.33 -8.58
C ARG A 61 2.15 11.14 -7.59
N LYS A 62 0.84 11.10 -7.75
CA LYS A 62 -0.10 11.70 -6.81
C LYS A 62 -0.18 10.85 -5.53
N THR A 63 -0.21 11.50 -4.39
CA THR A 63 -0.33 10.87 -3.07
C THR A 63 -1.69 11.23 -2.47
N ILE A 64 -2.52 10.22 -2.24
CA ILE A 64 -3.78 10.36 -1.51
C ILE A 64 -3.56 9.88 -0.10
N VAL A 65 -3.80 10.73 0.87
CA VAL A 65 -3.64 10.43 2.30
C VAL A 65 -5.00 10.37 2.98
N MET A 66 -5.43 9.19 3.33
CA MET A 66 -6.65 8.99 4.11
C MET A 66 -6.40 9.39 5.56
N THR A 67 -7.21 10.32 6.08
CA THR A 67 -7.07 10.85 7.43
C THR A 67 -8.42 11.10 8.06
N ARG A 68 -8.51 11.00 9.38
CA ARG A 68 -9.70 11.40 10.16
C ARG A 68 -9.61 12.83 10.66
N ASN A 69 -8.46 13.47 10.49
CA ASN A 69 -8.26 14.87 10.86
C ASN A 69 -8.70 15.80 9.72
N PRO A 70 -9.79 16.57 9.87
CA PRO A 70 -10.30 17.45 8.83
C PRO A 70 -9.41 18.68 8.57
N ASP A 71 -8.49 18.98 9.47
CA ASP A 71 -7.61 20.16 9.37
C ASP A 71 -6.37 19.88 8.51
N ARG A 72 -6.10 18.62 8.17
CA ARG A 72 -4.99 18.28 7.27
C ARG A 72 -5.31 18.70 5.84
N ARG A 73 -4.51 19.61 5.33
CA ARG A 73 -4.65 20.19 3.98
C ARG A 73 -3.30 20.29 3.30
N SER A 74 -3.32 20.45 1.98
CA SER A 74 -2.14 20.71 1.17
C SER A 74 -2.51 21.62 0.01
N ASP A 75 -1.63 22.55 -0.32
CA ASP A 75 -1.72 23.41 -1.52
C ASP A 75 -1.04 22.76 -2.74
N ARG A 76 -0.49 21.54 -2.58
CA ARG A 76 0.17 20.80 -3.64
C ARG A 76 -0.85 20.02 -4.45
N GLU A 77 -0.73 20.04 -5.76
CA GLU A 77 -1.57 19.25 -6.67
C GLU A 77 -1.32 17.73 -6.56
N ASP A 78 -0.09 17.34 -6.17
CA ASP A 78 0.34 15.95 -6.04
C ASP A 78 0.13 15.36 -4.63
N LEU A 79 -0.50 16.10 -3.69
CA LEU A 79 -0.82 15.65 -2.35
C LEU A 79 -2.24 16.04 -1.95
N VAL A 80 -3.06 15.04 -1.67
CA VAL A 80 -4.45 15.22 -1.22
C VAL A 80 -4.67 14.53 0.12
N PHE A 81 -5.13 15.25 1.14
CA PHE A 81 -5.67 14.69 2.38
C PHE A 81 -7.18 14.56 2.25
N THR A 82 -7.74 13.41 2.60
CA THR A 82 -9.17 13.15 2.44
C THR A 82 -9.75 12.30 3.56
N GLN A 83 -11.04 12.53 3.87
CA GLN A 83 -11.87 11.68 4.72
C GLN A 83 -12.85 10.83 3.91
N ALA A 84 -12.83 10.98 2.58
CA ALA A 84 -13.71 10.24 1.68
C ALA A 84 -13.53 8.72 1.82
N PRO A 85 -14.60 7.93 1.65
CA PRO A 85 -14.51 6.49 1.60
C PRO A 85 -13.73 6.02 0.35
N PRO A 86 -13.21 4.79 0.36
CA PRO A 86 -12.34 4.30 -0.71
C PRO A 86 -12.95 4.33 -2.12
N ASP A 87 -14.23 4.02 -2.24
CA ASP A 87 -14.96 4.01 -3.51
C ASP A 87 -15.07 5.41 -4.11
N GLU A 88 -15.34 6.44 -3.31
CA GLU A 88 -15.35 7.83 -3.75
C GLU A 88 -13.95 8.28 -4.19
N ILE A 89 -12.91 7.91 -3.44
CA ILE A 89 -11.51 8.19 -3.82
C ILE A 89 -11.20 7.59 -5.20
N LEU A 90 -11.56 6.32 -5.42
CA LEU A 90 -11.30 5.64 -6.69
C LEU A 90 -12.11 6.24 -7.84
N ASN A 91 -13.36 6.64 -7.60
CA ASN A 91 -14.21 7.30 -8.60
C ASN A 91 -13.65 8.66 -9.00
N ASP A 92 -13.20 9.46 -8.04
CA ASP A 92 -12.55 10.75 -8.28
C ASP A 92 -11.26 10.58 -9.10
N LEU A 93 -10.40 9.64 -8.73
CA LEU A 93 -9.19 9.32 -9.47
C LEU A 93 -9.49 8.83 -10.90
N ALA A 94 -10.50 7.99 -11.08
CA ALA A 94 -10.92 7.54 -12.41
C ALA A 94 -11.42 8.71 -13.28
N SER A 95 -12.15 9.67 -12.70
CA SER A 95 -12.59 10.88 -13.41
C SER A 95 -11.43 11.77 -13.86
N GLN A 96 -10.30 11.71 -13.15
CA GLN A 96 -9.05 12.38 -13.49
C GLN A 96 -8.19 11.61 -14.53
N GLY A 97 -8.66 10.45 -15.00
CA GLY A 97 -7.99 9.64 -16.02
C GLY A 97 -6.98 8.62 -15.49
N TYR A 98 -6.93 8.37 -14.17
CA TYR A 98 -6.10 7.30 -13.64
C TYR A 98 -6.76 5.93 -13.90
N GLU A 99 -5.99 5.00 -14.43
CA GLU A 99 -6.45 3.62 -14.71
C GLU A 99 -6.03 2.64 -13.61
N GLU A 100 -4.93 2.92 -12.91
CA GLU A 100 -4.36 2.11 -11.84
C GLU A 100 -4.20 2.94 -10.55
N ALA A 101 -4.35 2.31 -9.38
CA ALA A 101 -4.00 2.88 -8.08
C ALA A 101 -3.24 1.84 -7.23
N VAL A 102 -2.30 2.31 -6.41
CA VAL A 102 -1.55 1.45 -5.49
C VAL A 102 -1.85 1.84 -4.06
N VAL A 103 -2.49 0.94 -3.31
CA VAL A 103 -2.65 1.06 -1.86
C VAL A 103 -1.36 0.59 -1.20
N VAL A 104 -0.76 1.44 -0.39
CA VAL A 104 0.56 1.17 0.23
C VAL A 104 0.53 1.14 1.76
N GLY A 105 -0.66 1.04 2.32
CA GLY A 105 -0.83 0.84 3.76
C GLY A 105 -1.26 2.10 4.51
N GLY A 106 -1.26 2.11 5.88
CA GLY A 106 -1.01 0.96 6.78
C GLY A 106 -2.19 -0.01 6.89
N ALA A 107 -2.07 -0.90 7.85
CA ALA A 107 -3.01 -2.01 8.05
C ALA A 107 -4.50 -1.60 8.05
N LYS A 108 -4.85 -0.44 8.62
CA LYS A 108 -6.23 0.07 8.64
C LYS A 108 -6.73 0.47 7.25
N VAL A 109 -5.89 1.10 6.45
CA VAL A 109 -6.24 1.45 5.05
C VAL A 109 -6.38 0.18 4.23
N ASN A 110 -5.45 -0.76 4.37
CA ASN A 110 -5.53 -2.06 3.71
C ASN A 110 -6.84 -2.79 4.06
N GLN A 111 -7.24 -2.76 5.35
CA GLN A 111 -8.48 -3.35 5.83
C GLN A 111 -9.71 -2.76 5.14
N VAL A 112 -9.81 -1.43 5.13
CA VAL A 112 -10.97 -0.74 4.54
C VAL A 112 -11.11 -1.05 3.05
N PHE A 113 -10.00 -1.09 2.29
CA PHE A 113 -10.04 -1.47 0.88
C PHE A 113 -10.44 -2.94 0.68
N ALA A 114 -9.96 -3.86 1.53
CA ALA A 114 -10.29 -5.27 1.47
C ALA A 114 -11.77 -5.52 1.79
N GLU A 115 -12.31 -4.92 2.85
CA GLU A 115 -13.70 -5.04 3.29
C GLU A 115 -14.70 -4.55 2.22
N ASN A 116 -14.31 -3.54 1.44
CA ASN A 116 -15.12 -3.01 0.35
C ASN A 116 -14.92 -3.78 -0.99
N GLY A 117 -14.11 -4.85 -1.00
CA GLY A 117 -13.86 -5.64 -2.21
C GLY A 117 -13.13 -4.87 -3.33
N LEU A 118 -12.35 -3.84 -2.96
CA LEU A 118 -11.75 -2.91 -3.90
C LEU A 118 -10.31 -3.27 -4.30
N ILE A 119 -9.77 -4.39 -3.81
CA ILE A 119 -8.43 -4.85 -4.14
C ILE A 119 -8.52 -5.89 -5.27
N ASP A 120 -7.82 -5.67 -6.38
CA ASP A 120 -7.72 -6.61 -7.50
C ASP A 120 -6.48 -7.49 -7.40
N GLU A 121 -5.39 -6.93 -6.85
CA GLU A 121 -4.10 -7.61 -6.79
C GLU A 121 -3.37 -7.33 -5.49
N LEU A 122 -2.68 -8.35 -4.94
CA LEU A 122 -1.71 -8.19 -3.86
C LEU A 122 -0.30 -8.34 -4.44
N ILE A 123 0.57 -7.39 -4.10
CA ILE A 123 2.00 -7.42 -4.43
C ILE A 123 2.75 -7.44 -3.10
N LEU A 124 3.30 -8.59 -2.77
CA LEU A 124 3.96 -8.84 -1.49
C LEU A 124 5.47 -8.98 -1.71
N THR A 125 6.25 -8.18 -1.01
CA THR A 125 7.69 -8.38 -0.94
C THR A 125 8.02 -9.10 0.36
N LEU A 126 8.46 -10.35 0.25
CA LEU A 126 8.83 -11.19 1.39
C LEU A 126 10.28 -10.92 1.76
N SER A 127 10.47 -10.23 2.88
CA SER A 127 11.78 -9.85 3.41
C SER A 127 12.29 -10.90 4.41
N PRO A 128 13.61 -11.14 4.50
CA PRO A 128 14.21 -12.18 5.33
C PRO A 128 14.26 -11.80 6.82
N HIS A 129 13.12 -11.41 7.37
CA HIS A 129 12.95 -11.01 8.77
C HIS A 129 11.78 -11.76 9.41
N ALA A 130 11.83 -11.97 10.70
CA ALA A 130 10.72 -12.41 11.52
C ALA A 130 10.63 -11.52 12.77
N PHE A 131 9.43 -11.01 13.08
CA PHE A 131 9.24 -10.09 14.21
C PHE A 131 8.59 -10.76 15.42
N GLY A 132 7.91 -11.90 15.23
CA GLY A 132 7.12 -12.56 16.25
C GLY A 132 5.82 -11.82 16.56
N THR A 133 5.93 -10.59 17.03
CA THR A 133 4.80 -9.67 17.25
C THR A 133 4.87 -8.49 16.30
N GLY A 134 3.76 -7.78 16.12
CA GLY A 134 3.70 -6.60 15.24
C GLY A 134 2.38 -6.47 14.48
N LEU A 135 2.35 -5.54 13.55
CA LEU A 135 1.18 -5.28 12.72
C LEU A 135 1.14 -6.26 11.55
N SER A 136 -0.03 -6.86 11.32
CA SER A 136 -0.32 -7.67 10.14
C SER A 136 -0.70 -6.77 8.94
N ILE A 137 -0.78 -7.38 7.75
CA ILE A 137 -1.19 -6.67 6.50
C ILE A 137 -2.52 -5.95 6.70
N PHE A 138 -3.46 -6.61 7.37
CA PHE A 138 -4.78 -6.08 7.69
C PHE A 138 -4.93 -5.91 9.20
N SER A 139 -5.75 -4.95 9.62
CA SER A 139 -5.97 -4.64 11.04
C SER A 139 -7.09 -5.46 11.69
N GLY A 140 -7.82 -6.24 10.92
CA GLY A 140 -8.93 -7.08 11.35
C GLY A 140 -9.02 -8.37 10.52
N ALA A 141 -10.12 -9.08 10.67
CA ALA A 141 -10.39 -10.30 9.90
C ALA A 141 -10.64 -9.97 8.42
N VAL A 142 -9.99 -10.70 7.54
CA VAL A 142 -10.16 -10.63 6.08
C VAL A 142 -10.16 -12.04 5.54
N ASP A 143 -11.10 -12.35 4.65
CA ASP A 143 -11.16 -13.60 3.90
C ASP A 143 -11.04 -13.30 2.40
N LEU A 144 -9.83 -13.38 1.86
CA LEU A 144 -9.55 -13.18 0.45
C LEU A 144 -9.06 -14.49 -0.17
N LYS A 145 -9.75 -14.92 -1.23
CA LYS A 145 -9.27 -16.02 -2.06
C LYS A 145 -8.28 -15.48 -3.09
N LEU A 146 -7.10 -16.06 -3.13
CA LEU A 146 -5.98 -15.57 -3.94
C LEU A 146 -5.53 -16.62 -4.96
N SER A 147 -5.20 -16.17 -6.17
CA SER A 147 -4.53 -16.97 -7.19
C SER A 147 -3.15 -16.40 -7.46
N LEU A 148 -2.10 -17.21 -7.28
CA LEU A 148 -0.73 -16.81 -7.59
C LEU A 148 -0.60 -16.53 -9.09
N LYS A 149 -0.20 -15.31 -9.45
CA LYS A 149 0.06 -14.89 -10.83
C LYS A 149 1.53 -15.02 -11.21
N LYS A 150 2.39 -14.57 -10.31
CA LYS A 150 3.83 -14.52 -10.56
C LYS A 150 4.59 -14.45 -9.24
N PHE A 151 5.79 -15.02 -9.24
CA PHE A 151 6.79 -14.79 -8.20
C PHE A 151 8.17 -14.67 -8.84
N TRP A 152 9.05 -13.93 -8.19
CA TRP A 152 10.45 -13.81 -8.60
C TRP A 152 11.32 -13.34 -7.45
N GLN A 153 12.59 -13.63 -7.55
CA GLN A 153 13.59 -13.16 -6.61
C GLN A 153 13.98 -11.72 -6.94
N LEU A 154 13.94 -10.83 -5.96
CA LEU A 154 14.33 -9.42 -6.12
C LEU A 154 15.83 -9.24 -5.88
N ASP A 155 16.36 -9.91 -4.87
CA ASP A 155 17.77 -9.97 -4.51
C ASP A 155 18.05 -11.33 -3.85
N GLU A 156 19.25 -11.50 -3.29
CA GLU A 156 19.69 -12.78 -2.71
C GLU A 156 18.70 -13.37 -1.69
N ASN A 157 18.00 -12.52 -0.92
CA ASN A 157 17.19 -12.96 0.22
C ASN A 157 15.72 -12.50 0.17
N THR A 158 15.31 -11.81 -0.88
CA THR A 158 14.00 -11.16 -0.97
C THR A 158 13.21 -11.67 -2.17
N LEU A 159 11.98 -12.11 -1.94
CA LEU A 159 11.04 -12.54 -2.99
C LEU A 159 9.94 -11.52 -3.18
N CYS A 160 9.47 -11.40 -4.41
CA CYS A 160 8.21 -10.73 -4.71
C CYS A 160 7.17 -11.76 -5.17
N LEU A 161 5.97 -11.65 -4.61
CA LEU A 161 4.82 -12.48 -4.91
C LEU A 161 3.68 -11.59 -5.42
N ARG A 162 3.06 -11.97 -6.53
CA ARG A 162 1.88 -11.28 -7.05
C ARG A 162 0.70 -12.23 -7.08
N TYR A 163 -0.38 -11.85 -6.42
CA TYR A 163 -1.62 -12.60 -6.34
C TYR A 163 -2.78 -11.79 -6.92
N ARG A 164 -3.60 -12.42 -7.74
CA ARG A 164 -4.93 -11.89 -8.08
C ARG A 164 -5.89 -12.20 -6.94
N VAL A 165 -6.70 -11.23 -6.56
CA VAL A 165 -7.85 -11.44 -5.68
C VAL A 165 -8.99 -12.04 -6.52
N ASN A 166 -9.52 -13.18 -6.10
CA ASN A 166 -10.66 -13.81 -6.74
C ASN A 166 -11.95 -13.26 -6.11
N ARG A 167 -12.85 -12.79 -6.93
CA ARG A 167 -14.18 -12.35 -6.53
C ARG A 167 -15.18 -13.49 -6.71
#